data_c147497eba11a948f584680fdaff7fa6
#
_entry.id   c147497eba11a948f584680fdaff7fa6
#
_cell.length_a   1.000
_cell.length_b   1.000
_cell.length_c   1.000
_cell.angle_alpha   90.00
_cell.angle_beta   90.00
_cell.angle_gamma   90.00
#
_symmetry.space_group_name_H-M   'P 1'
#
loop_
_entity.id
_entity.type
_entity.pdbx_description
1 polymer ?
#
loop_
_entity_poly.entity_id
_entity_poly.type
_entity_poly.pdbx_seq_one_letter_code
_entity_poly.pdbx_strand_id
1 'polypeptide(L)'
;MNTVLVTGGSKGIGSAIAEEFAFLGYAVAINYNKSEEKAKALSLELMKKYKVPVGAYKADVKNRNEVAEMVTKIKDELGTIVILVNNAGISTQKEFSQITNEEWKIMLSTHLDGAFNCTQEVLHDMIYRQYGKIINISSMWGVTGGSCEVHYSTAKAGIIGFTKALAKELAPSNINVNCVCPGVIKTDMLNIFSEETLEDLKNKTPLKRLGTPKDIAKAVAFFGSKDSDYLTGNILNVNGGFVI
;
A
#
# COMPACT_ATOMS: atom_id res chain seq x y z
N MET A 1 2.25 -14.44 -17.14
CA MET A 1 2.33 -12.97 -17.18
C MET A 1 2.76 -12.51 -15.79
N ASN A 2 3.43 -11.37 -15.68
CA ASN A 2 3.83 -10.81 -14.39
C ASN A 2 2.71 -9.94 -13.83
N THR A 3 2.22 -10.27 -12.64
CA THR A 3 1.09 -9.62 -12.00
C THR A 3 1.52 -8.77 -10.82
N VAL A 4 0.90 -7.60 -10.66
CA VAL A 4 1.01 -6.75 -9.48
C VAL A 4 -0.27 -6.88 -8.66
N LEU A 5 -0.16 -7.24 -7.39
CA LEU A 5 -1.26 -7.20 -6.44
C LEU A 5 -1.19 -5.90 -5.63
N VAL A 6 -2.25 -5.09 -5.71
CA VAL A 6 -2.41 -3.86 -4.92
C VAL A 6 -3.54 -4.06 -3.91
N THR A 7 -3.21 -4.16 -2.62
CA THR A 7 -4.23 -4.26 -1.58
C THR A 7 -4.87 -2.89 -1.30
N GLY A 8 -6.20 -2.89 -1.08
CA GLY A 8 -6.94 -1.63 -0.96
C GLY A 8 -6.87 -0.76 -2.22
N GLY A 9 -6.79 -1.39 -3.40
CA GLY A 9 -6.53 -0.74 -4.68
C GLY A 9 -7.71 0.00 -5.33
N SER A 10 -8.89 0.03 -4.68
CA SER A 10 -10.13 0.55 -5.30
C SER A 10 -10.25 2.07 -5.32
N LYS A 11 -9.46 2.80 -4.56
CA LYS A 11 -9.52 4.27 -4.43
C LYS A 11 -8.21 4.89 -3.93
N GLY A 12 -8.11 6.20 -4.01
CA GLY A 12 -7.02 6.99 -3.42
C GLY A 12 -5.63 6.58 -3.92
N ILE A 13 -4.68 6.38 -2.99
CA ILE A 13 -3.32 5.98 -3.30
C ILE A 13 -3.31 4.64 -4.04
N GLY A 14 -4.08 3.66 -3.57
CA GLY A 14 -4.11 2.33 -4.15
C GLY A 14 -4.58 2.30 -5.61
N SER A 15 -5.59 3.11 -5.97
CA SER A 15 -6.07 3.21 -7.36
C SER A 15 -5.04 3.86 -8.29
N ALA A 16 -4.32 4.88 -7.80
CA ALA A 16 -3.24 5.51 -8.57
C ALA A 16 -2.04 4.55 -8.77
N ILE A 17 -1.74 3.71 -7.76
CA ILE A 17 -0.72 2.67 -7.88
C ILE A 17 -1.15 1.62 -8.92
N ALA A 18 -2.41 1.16 -8.86
CA ALA A 18 -2.95 0.21 -9.84
C ALA A 18 -2.89 0.77 -11.27
N GLU A 19 -3.26 2.03 -11.44
CA GLU A 19 -3.18 2.73 -12.74
C GLU A 19 -1.74 2.83 -13.25
N GLU A 20 -0.79 3.19 -12.38
CA GLU A 20 0.61 3.33 -12.75
C GLU A 20 1.21 2.00 -13.23
N PHE A 21 0.92 0.88 -12.55
CA PHE A 21 1.40 -0.42 -13.00
C PHE A 21 0.70 -0.91 -14.28
N ALA A 22 -0.58 -0.61 -14.46
CA ALA A 22 -1.26 -0.87 -15.72
C ALA A 22 -0.65 -0.07 -16.89
N PHE A 23 -0.31 1.20 -16.68
CA PHE A 23 0.42 2.03 -17.64
C PHE A 23 1.79 1.45 -18.00
N LEU A 24 2.49 0.84 -17.04
CA LEU A 24 3.78 0.17 -17.25
C LEU A 24 3.66 -1.23 -17.89
N GLY A 25 2.45 -1.68 -18.23
CA GLY A 25 2.23 -2.92 -18.97
C GLY A 25 2.11 -4.18 -18.10
N TYR A 26 1.97 -4.05 -16.78
CA TYR A 26 1.74 -5.18 -15.90
C TYR A 26 0.27 -5.62 -15.91
N ALA A 27 0.02 -6.91 -15.69
CA ALA A 27 -1.28 -7.36 -15.22
C ALA A 27 -1.50 -6.86 -13.79
N VAL A 28 -2.71 -6.38 -13.45
CA VAL A 28 -2.99 -5.76 -12.14
C VAL A 28 -4.16 -6.42 -11.44
N ALA A 29 -3.92 -6.88 -10.23
CA ALA A 29 -4.95 -7.36 -9.32
C ALA A 29 -5.29 -6.26 -8.30
N ILE A 30 -6.52 -5.77 -8.35
CA ILE A 30 -7.05 -4.75 -7.45
C ILE A 30 -7.79 -5.46 -6.31
N ASN A 31 -7.19 -5.51 -5.13
CA ASN A 31 -7.93 -6.03 -3.97
C ASN A 31 -8.83 -4.94 -3.37
N TYR A 32 -10.00 -5.35 -2.94
CA TYR A 32 -10.96 -4.55 -2.17
C TYR A 32 -11.63 -5.38 -1.08
N ASN A 33 -12.12 -4.71 -0.02
CA ASN A 33 -12.98 -5.33 1.00
C ASN A 33 -14.46 -4.94 0.79
N LYS A 34 -14.76 -3.63 0.85
CA LYS A 34 -16.15 -3.09 0.83
C LYS A 34 -16.51 -2.36 -0.47
N SER A 35 -15.54 -1.89 -1.23
CA SER A 35 -15.77 -0.97 -2.37
C SER A 35 -15.80 -1.73 -3.71
N GLU A 36 -16.72 -2.69 -3.85
CA GLU A 36 -16.80 -3.57 -5.01
C GLU A 36 -17.03 -2.81 -6.32
N GLU A 37 -18.04 -1.94 -6.35
CA GLU A 37 -18.39 -1.17 -7.56
C GLU A 37 -17.23 -0.32 -8.05
N LYS A 38 -16.53 0.39 -7.12
CA LYS A 38 -15.36 1.21 -7.46
C LYS A 38 -14.21 0.34 -8.00
N ALA A 39 -13.96 -0.83 -7.40
CA ALA A 39 -12.90 -1.72 -7.83
C ALA A 39 -13.18 -2.30 -9.23
N LYS A 40 -14.41 -2.74 -9.49
CA LYS A 40 -14.83 -3.26 -10.80
C LYS A 40 -14.80 -2.18 -11.88
N ALA A 41 -15.32 -0.98 -11.59
CA ALA A 41 -15.29 0.15 -12.52
C ALA A 41 -13.85 0.52 -12.89
N LEU A 42 -12.95 0.64 -11.91
CA LEU A 42 -11.54 0.92 -12.13
C LEU A 42 -10.87 -0.18 -12.97
N SER A 43 -11.14 -1.45 -12.67
CA SER A 43 -10.60 -2.58 -13.44
C SER A 43 -10.97 -2.49 -14.92
N LEU A 44 -12.25 -2.25 -15.24
CA LEU A 44 -12.72 -2.09 -16.61
C LEU A 44 -12.11 -0.88 -17.31
N GLU A 45 -12.00 0.25 -16.61
CA GLU A 45 -11.36 1.46 -17.12
C GLU A 45 -9.90 1.21 -17.51
N LEU A 46 -9.11 0.62 -16.59
CA LEU A 46 -7.70 0.38 -16.81
C LEU A 46 -7.46 -0.65 -17.93
N MET A 47 -8.26 -1.71 -18.00
CA MET A 47 -8.21 -2.67 -19.11
C MET A 47 -8.47 -1.99 -20.46
N LYS A 48 -9.47 -1.12 -20.52
CA LYS A 48 -9.81 -0.39 -21.75
C LYS A 48 -8.70 0.58 -22.14
N LYS A 49 -8.13 1.30 -21.16
CA LYS A 49 -7.15 2.37 -21.38
C LYS A 49 -5.76 1.84 -21.75
N TYR A 50 -5.29 0.82 -21.03
CA TYR A 50 -3.90 0.36 -21.14
C TYR A 50 -3.74 -0.98 -21.87
N LYS A 51 -4.85 -1.66 -22.20
CA LYS A 51 -4.84 -2.94 -22.93
C LYS A 51 -4.06 -4.06 -22.21
N VAL A 52 -4.06 -4.03 -20.88
CA VAL A 52 -3.49 -5.07 -20.00
C VAL A 52 -4.59 -5.76 -19.21
N PRO A 53 -4.41 -7.02 -18.78
CA PRO A 53 -5.36 -7.68 -17.90
C PRO A 53 -5.41 -6.98 -16.53
N VAL A 54 -6.63 -6.65 -16.08
CA VAL A 54 -6.87 -6.08 -14.75
C VAL A 54 -8.07 -6.76 -14.12
N GLY A 55 -7.93 -7.28 -12.91
CA GLY A 55 -9.01 -7.93 -12.16
C GLY A 55 -9.30 -7.25 -10.83
N ALA A 56 -10.55 -7.35 -10.37
CA ALA A 56 -10.98 -6.88 -9.05
C ALA A 56 -11.30 -8.08 -8.14
N TYR A 57 -10.65 -8.15 -6.97
CA TYR A 57 -10.67 -9.31 -6.08
C TYR A 57 -11.07 -8.90 -4.67
N LYS A 58 -12.14 -9.53 -4.17
CA LYS A 58 -12.62 -9.30 -2.81
C LYS A 58 -11.79 -10.12 -1.81
N ALA A 59 -11.28 -9.47 -0.79
CA ALA A 59 -10.77 -10.10 0.43
C ALA A 59 -10.62 -9.04 1.54
N ASP A 60 -10.97 -9.39 2.77
CA ASP A 60 -10.51 -8.67 3.94
C ASP A 60 -9.10 -9.14 4.26
N VAL A 61 -8.12 -8.27 4.13
CA VAL A 61 -6.69 -8.61 4.33
C VAL A 61 -6.39 -9.13 5.73
N LYS A 62 -7.25 -8.85 6.73
CA LYS A 62 -7.15 -9.41 8.08
C LYS A 62 -7.46 -10.90 8.13
N ASN A 63 -8.23 -11.39 7.16
CA ASN A 63 -8.66 -12.78 7.11
C ASN A 63 -7.72 -13.60 6.21
N ARG A 64 -6.91 -14.45 6.84
CA ARG A 64 -5.93 -15.27 6.15
C ARG A 64 -6.53 -16.16 5.06
N ASN A 65 -7.70 -16.76 5.31
CA ASN A 65 -8.34 -17.66 4.35
C ASN A 65 -8.84 -16.88 3.11
N GLU A 66 -9.45 -15.70 3.31
CA GLU A 66 -9.88 -14.86 2.20
C GLU A 66 -8.69 -14.39 1.36
N VAL A 67 -7.55 -14.09 1.99
CA VAL A 67 -6.30 -13.72 1.28
C VAL A 67 -5.77 -14.90 0.46
N ALA A 68 -5.75 -16.12 1.01
CA ALA A 68 -5.31 -17.32 0.30
C ALA A 68 -6.20 -17.63 -0.93
N GLU A 69 -7.52 -17.56 -0.77
CA GLU A 69 -8.46 -17.72 -1.88
C GLU A 69 -8.27 -16.64 -2.95
N MET A 70 -8.11 -15.40 -2.54
CA MET A 70 -7.84 -14.27 -3.44
C MET A 70 -6.55 -14.48 -4.24
N VAL A 71 -5.46 -14.85 -3.59
CA VAL A 71 -4.15 -15.08 -4.24
C VAL A 71 -4.23 -16.22 -5.22
N THR A 72 -4.89 -17.33 -4.85
CA THR A 72 -5.11 -18.48 -5.75
C THR A 72 -5.86 -18.03 -7.01
N LYS A 73 -6.98 -17.32 -6.84
CA LYS A 73 -7.78 -16.82 -7.98
C LYS A 73 -7.00 -15.86 -8.87
N ILE A 74 -6.20 -14.97 -8.30
CA ILE A 74 -5.34 -14.06 -9.07
C ILE A 74 -4.33 -14.86 -9.91
N LYS A 75 -3.71 -15.88 -9.33
CA LYS A 75 -2.74 -16.72 -10.03
C LYS A 75 -3.37 -17.45 -11.22
N ASP A 76 -4.57 -17.96 -11.06
CA ASP A 76 -5.32 -18.68 -12.11
C ASP A 76 -5.73 -17.73 -13.25
N GLU A 77 -6.17 -16.51 -12.93
CA GLU A 77 -6.72 -15.57 -13.91
C GLU A 77 -5.67 -14.64 -14.55
N LEU A 78 -4.69 -14.17 -13.77
CA LEU A 78 -3.73 -13.14 -14.19
C LEU A 78 -2.27 -13.64 -14.23
N GLY A 79 -2.00 -14.82 -13.66
CA GLY A 79 -0.65 -15.36 -13.54
C GLY A 79 0.06 -14.97 -12.25
N THR A 80 1.37 -15.23 -12.21
CA THR A 80 2.15 -15.13 -10.97
C THR A 80 2.28 -13.70 -10.47
N ILE A 81 2.04 -13.51 -9.17
CA ILE A 81 2.26 -12.22 -8.49
C ILE A 81 3.76 -12.05 -8.26
N VAL A 82 4.36 -11.08 -8.94
CA VAL A 82 5.78 -10.74 -8.82
C VAL A 82 6.00 -9.43 -8.05
N ILE A 83 4.95 -8.62 -7.90
CA ILE A 83 4.97 -7.39 -7.12
C ILE A 83 3.76 -7.40 -6.19
N LEU A 84 4.01 -7.23 -4.89
CA LEU A 84 2.97 -7.02 -3.88
C LEU A 84 3.08 -5.59 -3.34
N VAL A 85 1.97 -4.86 -3.38
CA VAL A 85 1.85 -3.55 -2.72
C VAL A 85 0.88 -3.66 -1.56
N ASN A 86 1.40 -3.69 -0.34
CA ASN A 86 0.62 -3.65 0.90
C ASN A 86 0.18 -2.21 1.19
N ASN A 87 -0.97 -1.82 0.62
CA ASN A 87 -1.53 -0.48 0.73
C ASN A 87 -2.84 -0.46 1.54
N ALA A 88 -3.54 -1.58 1.68
CA ALA A 88 -4.79 -1.64 2.45
C ALA A 88 -4.62 -1.05 3.85
N GLY A 89 -5.52 -0.17 4.24
CA GLY A 89 -5.44 0.50 5.52
C GLY A 89 -6.64 1.38 5.83
N ILE A 90 -6.74 1.76 7.09
CA ILE A 90 -7.73 2.69 7.66
C ILE A 90 -6.98 3.78 8.43
N SER A 91 -7.63 4.90 8.64
CA SER A 91 -7.15 5.96 9.54
C SER A 91 -8.34 6.54 10.29
N THR A 92 -8.14 6.76 11.57
CA THR A 92 -9.09 7.48 12.44
C THR A 92 -8.29 8.37 13.39
N GLN A 93 -8.80 9.59 13.62
CA GLN A 93 -8.23 10.50 14.61
C GLN A 93 -9.03 10.38 15.91
N LYS A 94 -8.33 10.15 17.01
CA LYS A 94 -8.94 10.01 18.33
C LYS A 94 -7.89 10.25 19.43
N GLU A 95 -8.29 10.94 20.49
CA GLU A 95 -7.44 11.07 21.68
C GLU A 95 -7.12 9.70 22.26
N PHE A 96 -5.90 9.50 22.74
CA PHE A 96 -5.44 8.21 23.25
C PHE A 96 -6.36 7.64 24.35
N SER A 97 -6.81 8.49 25.27
CA SER A 97 -7.71 8.12 26.35
C SER A 97 -9.08 7.58 25.91
N GLN A 98 -9.47 7.87 24.68
CA GLN A 98 -10.75 7.48 24.09
C GLN A 98 -10.64 6.29 23.14
N ILE A 99 -9.42 5.86 22.79
CA ILE A 99 -9.21 4.70 21.90
C ILE A 99 -9.65 3.43 22.66
N THR A 100 -10.64 2.73 22.11
CA THR A 100 -11.09 1.46 22.68
C THR A 100 -10.15 0.31 22.29
N ASN A 101 -10.19 -0.79 23.07
CA ASN A 101 -9.43 -2.00 22.74
C ASN A 101 -9.81 -2.57 21.37
N GLU A 102 -11.06 -2.43 20.95
CA GLU A 102 -11.53 -2.90 19.65
C GLU A 102 -10.96 -2.06 18.51
N GLU A 103 -11.02 -0.73 18.64
CA GLU A 103 -10.42 0.19 17.66
C GLU A 103 -8.92 -0.03 17.51
N TRP A 104 -8.23 -0.24 18.64
CA TRP A 104 -6.81 -0.60 18.64
C TRP A 104 -6.54 -1.88 17.87
N LYS A 105 -7.27 -2.96 18.16
CA LYS A 105 -7.12 -4.26 17.48
C LYS A 105 -7.43 -4.16 15.98
N ILE A 106 -8.52 -3.48 15.62
CA ILE A 106 -8.89 -3.28 14.20
C ILE A 106 -7.81 -2.53 13.46
N MET A 107 -7.23 -1.48 14.06
CA MET A 107 -6.16 -0.71 13.44
C MET A 107 -4.93 -1.58 13.20
N LEU A 108 -4.42 -2.26 14.23
CA LEU A 108 -3.24 -3.11 14.09
C LEU A 108 -3.47 -4.27 13.13
N SER A 109 -4.60 -4.97 13.24
CA SER A 109 -4.87 -6.12 12.37
C SER A 109 -5.05 -5.71 10.91
N THR A 110 -5.68 -4.56 10.63
CA THR A 110 -5.83 -4.12 9.24
C THR A 110 -4.46 -3.83 8.59
N HIS A 111 -3.56 -3.20 9.32
CA HIS A 111 -2.27 -2.79 8.77
C HIS A 111 -1.21 -3.89 8.88
N LEU A 112 -1.02 -4.48 10.07
CA LEU A 112 0.05 -5.44 10.33
C LEU A 112 -0.31 -6.85 9.91
N ASP A 113 -1.44 -7.39 10.42
CA ASP A 113 -1.86 -8.74 10.03
C ASP A 113 -2.21 -8.78 8.54
N GLY A 114 -2.79 -7.70 7.99
CA GLY A 114 -3.06 -7.60 6.56
C GLY A 114 -1.81 -7.69 5.70
N ALA A 115 -0.75 -6.94 6.04
CA ALA A 115 0.52 -7.00 5.33
C ALA A 115 1.20 -8.37 5.51
N PHE A 116 1.16 -8.93 6.71
CA PHE A 116 1.68 -10.26 7.01
C PHE A 116 0.96 -11.33 6.18
N ASN A 117 -0.37 -11.37 6.20
CA ASN A 117 -1.16 -12.37 5.47
C ASN A 117 -0.88 -12.32 3.96
N CYS A 118 -0.95 -11.12 3.35
CA CYS A 118 -0.71 -10.98 1.91
C CYS A 118 0.72 -11.35 1.53
N THR A 119 1.70 -10.96 2.34
CA THR A 119 3.11 -11.29 2.09
C THR A 119 3.34 -12.79 2.15
N GLN A 120 2.84 -13.46 3.17
CA GLN A 120 2.98 -14.91 3.31
C GLN A 120 2.39 -15.69 2.14
N GLU A 121 1.25 -15.26 1.60
CA GLU A 121 0.58 -15.98 0.50
C GLU A 121 1.30 -15.85 -0.85
N VAL A 122 2.03 -14.75 -1.08
CA VAL A 122 2.80 -14.58 -2.33
C VAL A 122 4.24 -15.07 -2.24
N LEU A 123 4.74 -15.26 -1.01
CA LEU A 123 6.16 -15.47 -0.75
C LEU A 123 6.71 -16.76 -1.34
N HIS A 124 5.95 -17.85 -1.27
CA HIS A 124 6.39 -19.15 -1.78
C HIS A 124 6.80 -19.08 -3.28
N ASP A 125 5.96 -18.44 -4.10
CA ASP A 125 6.22 -18.30 -5.53
C ASP A 125 7.40 -17.37 -5.81
N MET A 126 7.53 -16.29 -5.03
CA MET A 126 8.66 -15.35 -5.15
C MET A 126 9.99 -16.04 -4.80
N ILE A 127 10.03 -16.86 -3.73
CA ILE A 127 11.21 -17.64 -3.33
C ILE A 127 11.55 -18.68 -4.42
N TYR A 128 10.57 -19.41 -4.90
CA TYR A 128 10.79 -20.42 -5.95
C TYR A 128 11.36 -19.80 -7.24
N ARG A 129 10.92 -18.60 -7.58
CA ARG A 129 11.37 -17.85 -8.76
C ARG A 129 12.67 -17.07 -8.56
N GLN A 130 13.14 -16.96 -7.32
CA GLN A 130 14.27 -16.09 -6.96
C GLN A 130 14.06 -14.65 -7.47
N TYR A 131 12.82 -14.17 -7.39
CA TYR A 131 12.44 -12.83 -7.81
C TYR A 131 11.13 -12.38 -7.16
N GLY A 132 11.13 -11.18 -6.60
CA GLY A 132 9.93 -10.56 -6.06
C GLY A 132 10.19 -9.13 -5.57
N LYS A 133 9.13 -8.31 -5.60
CA LYS A 133 9.15 -6.94 -5.05
C LYS A 133 7.98 -6.80 -4.08
N ILE A 134 8.26 -6.45 -2.84
CA ILE A 134 7.26 -6.17 -1.81
C ILE A 134 7.39 -4.71 -1.42
N ILE A 135 6.35 -3.94 -1.65
CA ILE A 135 6.32 -2.50 -1.33
C ILE A 135 5.24 -2.26 -0.28
N ASN A 136 5.66 -1.84 0.89
CA ASN A 136 4.77 -1.54 2.00
C ASN A 136 4.46 -0.04 2.06
N ILE A 137 3.19 0.32 2.26
CA ILE A 137 2.78 1.72 2.42
C ILE A 137 2.64 2.01 3.92
N SER A 138 3.62 2.76 4.45
CA SER A 138 3.59 3.30 5.80
C SER A 138 2.95 4.70 5.83
N SER A 139 3.52 5.63 6.55
CA SER A 139 3.10 7.03 6.68
C SER A 139 4.25 7.84 7.27
N MET A 140 4.25 9.15 7.07
CA MET A 140 5.10 10.05 7.86
C MET A 140 4.86 9.89 9.36
N TRP A 141 3.64 9.56 9.79
CA TRP A 141 3.32 9.27 11.19
C TRP A 141 3.87 7.93 11.69
N GLY A 142 4.26 7.04 10.82
CA GLY A 142 5.05 5.85 11.17
C GLY A 142 6.52 6.18 11.45
N VAL A 143 7.01 7.32 10.95
CA VAL A 143 8.38 7.80 11.17
C VAL A 143 8.47 8.63 12.45
N THR A 144 7.54 9.57 12.65
CA THR A 144 7.61 10.58 13.73
C THR A 144 6.52 10.45 14.80
N GLY A 145 5.44 9.72 14.52
CA GLY A 145 4.23 9.75 15.33
C GLY A 145 3.34 10.95 15.02
N GLY A 146 2.03 10.80 15.20
CA GLY A 146 1.02 11.86 15.05
C GLY A 146 0.17 11.97 16.30
N SER A 147 -0.09 13.21 16.76
CA SER A 147 -1.04 13.47 17.83
C SER A 147 -2.45 13.03 17.41
N CYS A 148 -3.22 12.48 18.34
CA CYS A 148 -4.54 11.90 18.11
C CYS A 148 -4.57 10.72 17.12
N GLU A 149 -3.41 10.16 16.77
CA GLU A 149 -3.25 9.03 15.85
C GLU A 149 -2.32 7.94 16.42
N VAL A 150 -2.33 7.72 17.75
CA VAL A 150 -1.38 6.80 18.42
C VAL A 150 -1.47 5.38 17.86
N HIS A 151 -2.66 4.83 17.70
CA HIS A 151 -2.86 3.48 17.15
C HIS A 151 -2.44 3.38 15.68
N TYR A 152 -2.74 4.40 14.86
CA TYR A 152 -2.31 4.48 13.48
C TYR A 152 -0.80 4.61 13.33
N SER A 153 -0.20 5.52 14.10
CA SER A 153 1.26 5.72 14.13
C SER A 153 1.98 4.44 14.56
N THR A 154 1.47 3.74 15.57
CA THR A 154 2.01 2.45 16.03
C THR A 154 1.96 1.40 14.93
N ALA A 155 0.81 1.27 14.25
CA ALA A 155 0.67 0.33 13.13
C ALA A 155 1.65 0.66 11.99
N LYS A 156 1.76 1.94 11.62
CA LYS A 156 2.64 2.39 10.53
C LYS A 156 4.14 2.31 10.89
N ALA A 157 4.51 2.51 12.15
CA ALA A 157 5.86 2.23 12.64
C ALA A 157 6.16 0.73 12.60
N GLY A 158 5.19 -0.12 12.95
CA GLY A 158 5.30 -1.57 12.83
C GLY A 158 5.57 -2.02 11.38
N ILE A 159 4.93 -1.40 10.39
CA ILE A 159 5.20 -1.64 8.95
C ILE A 159 6.64 -1.31 8.57
N ILE A 160 7.24 -0.28 9.15
CA ILE A 160 8.66 0.06 8.93
C ILE A 160 9.55 -1.03 9.50
N GLY A 161 9.29 -1.51 10.71
CA GLY A 161 10.00 -2.63 11.34
C GLY A 161 9.87 -3.92 10.52
N PHE A 162 8.64 -4.25 10.11
CA PHE A 162 8.33 -5.39 9.25
C PHE A 162 9.13 -5.34 7.93
N THR A 163 9.17 -4.18 7.28
CA THR A 163 9.94 -3.98 6.04
C THR A 163 11.42 -4.28 6.24
N LYS A 164 12.03 -3.71 7.28
CA LYS A 164 13.47 -3.87 7.55
C LYS A 164 13.86 -5.31 7.89
N ALA A 165 13.01 -6.02 8.65
CA ALA A 165 13.26 -7.41 9.01
C ALA A 165 13.16 -8.33 7.78
N LEU A 166 12.06 -8.23 7.03
CA LEU A 166 11.86 -9.02 5.81
C LEU A 166 12.91 -8.75 4.73
N ALA A 167 13.34 -7.50 4.57
CA ALA A 167 14.38 -7.15 3.61
C ALA A 167 15.67 -7.93 3.85
N LYS A 168 16.09 -8.08 5.11
CA LYS A 168 17.28 -8.87 5.49
C LYS A 168 17.09 -10.37 5.27
N GLU A 169 15.90 -10.87 5.60
CA GLU A 169 15.59 -12.31 5.50
C GLU A 169 15.45 -12.76 4.04
N LEU A 170 14.83 -11.94 3.19
CA LEU A 170 14.48 -12.31 1.83
C LEU A 170 15.51 -11.89 0.77
N ALA A 171 16.49 -11.07 1.11
CA ALA A 171 17.54 -10.64 0.20
C ALA A 171 18.31 -11.83 -0.43
N PRO A 172 18.66 -12.92 0.29
CA PRO A 172 19.30 -14.08 -0.32
C PRO A 172 18.47 -14.77 -1.41
N SER A 173 17.15 -14.60 -1.39
CA SER A 173 16.22 -15.10 -2.43
C SER A 173 15.96 -14.09 -3.55
N ASN A 174 16.75 -13.02 -3.63
CA ASN A 174 16.59 -11.95 -4.61
C ASN A 174 15.19 -11.28 -4.59
N ILE A 175 14.63 -11.13 -3.38
CA ILE A 175 13.35 -10.45 -3.15
C ILE A 175 13.64 -9.12 -2.45
N ASN A 176 13.23 -8.01 -3.07
CA ASN A 176 13.38 -6.68 -2.50
C ASN A 176 12.14 -6.32 -1.68
N VAL A 177 12.36 -5.80 -0.48
CA VAL A 177 11.30 -5.32 0.40
C VAL A 177 11.58 -3.87 0.77
N ASN A 178 10.73 -2.95 0.35
CA ASN A 178 10.89 -1.52 0.59
C ASN A 178 9.59 -0.89 1.12
N CYS A 179 9.70 0.30 1.69
CA CYS A 179 8.59 1.02 2.27
C CYS A 179 8.51 2.44 1.71
N VAL A 180 7.30 2.88 1.38
CA VAL A 180 7.00 4.27 1.06
C VAL A 180 6.23 4.87 2.23
N CYS A 181 6.64 6.08 2.67
CA CYS A 181 6.02 6.85 3.74
C CYS A 181 5.38 8.12 3.16
N PRO A 182 4.09 8.10 2.78
CA PRO A 182 3.39 9.27 2.31
C PRO A 182 3.28 10.36 3.37
N GLY A 183 3.29 11.62 2.93
CA GLY A 183 2.86 12.75 3.73
C GLY A 183 1.35 12.96 3.64
N VAL A 184 0.91 14.24 3.66
CA VAL A 184 -0.51 14.60 3.48
C VAL A 184 -0.86 14.50 1.99
N ILE A 185 -1.66 13.49 1.64
CA ILE A 185 -2.01 13.19 0.25
C ILE A 185 -3.49 13.48 0.00
N LYS A 186 -3.79 14.25 -1.04
CA LYS A 186 -5.16 14.62 -1.43
C LYS A 186 -5.97 13.38 -1.86
N THR A 187 -6.72 12.82 -0.90
CA THR A 187 -7.60 11.65 -1.06
C THR A 187 -8.89 11.88 -0.30
N ASP A 188 -9.87 10.97 -0.45
CA ASP A 188 -11.14 11.02 0.32
C ASP A 188 -10.92 11.06 1.83
N MET A 189 -9.76 10.62 2.34
CA MET A 189 -9.41 10.69 3.77
C MET A 189 -9.29 12.12 4.28
N LEU A 190 -9.03 13.10 3.40
CA LEU A 190 -8.94 14.50 3.78
C LEU A 190 -10.31 15.21 3.84
N ASN A 191 -11.39 14.57 3.39
CA ASN A 191 -12.73 15.18 3.37
C ASN A 191 -13.31 15.49 4.77
N ILE A 192 -12.66 14.99 5.82
CA ILE A 192 -13.00 15.28 7.22
C ILE A 192 -12.43 16.61 7.71
N PHE A 193 -11.46 17.19 6.99
CA PHE A 193 -10.81 18.43 7.38
C PHE A 193 -11.46 19.65 6.74
N SER A 194 -11.47 20.77 7.48
CA SER A 194 -11.88 22.07 6.94
C SER A 194 -10.87 22.59 5.91
N GLU A 195 -11.31 23.51 5.04
CA GLU A 195 -10.42 24.17 4.09
C GLU A 195 -9.26 24.90 4.79
N GLU A 196 -9.51 25.50 5.93
CA GLU A 196 -8.49 26.17 6.75
C GLU A 196 -7.42 25.17 7.22
N THR A 197 -7.83 24.00 7.71
CA THR A 197 -6.91 22.92 8.10
C THR A 197 -6.08 22.42 6.93
N LEU A 198 -6.70 22.27 5.76
CA LEU A 198 -5.98 21.83 4.56
C LEU A 198 -4.97 22.88 4.09
N GLU A 199 -5.30 24.17 4.18
CA GLU A 199 -4.37 25.24 3.84
C GLU A 199 -3.20 25.33 4.86
N ASP A 200 -3.47 25.11 6.16
CA ASP A 200 -2.43 25.02 7.18
C ASP A 200 -1.48 23.85 6.91
N LEU A 201 -2.01 22.65 6.61
CA LEU A 201 -1.20 21.48 6.25
C LEU A 201 -0.34 21.72 5.00
N LYS A 202 -0.89 22.40 4.00
CA LYS A 202 -0.17 22.82 2.80
C LYS A 202 0.95 23.80 3.14
N ASN A 203 0.68 24.78 4.01
CA ASN A 203 1.66 25.79 4.43
C ASN A 203 2.78 25.17 5.28
N LYS A 204 2.49 24.15 6.08
CA LYS A 204 3.47 23.38 6.85
C LYS A 204 4.33 22.46 5.96
N THR A 205 3.84 22.11 4.76
CA THR A 205 4.62 21.31 3.81
C THR A 205 5.66 22.21 3.11
N PRO A 206 6.97 21.94 3.19
CA PRO A 206 8.00 22.77 2.57
C PRO A 206 7.78 23.00 1.07
N LEU A 207 7.31 22.00 0.31
CA LEU A 207 6.97 22.14 -1.11
C LEU A 207 5.68 22.96 -1.36
N LYS A 208 5.03 23.49 -0.32
CA LYS A 208 3.86 24.37 -0.39
C LYS A 208 2.68 23.80 -1.19
N ARG A 209 2.55 22.50 -1.20
CA ARG A 209 1.42 21.78 -1.76
C ARG A 209 1.14 20.48 -1.01
N LEU A 210 -0.09 20.02 -1.05
CA LEU A 210 -0.41 18.65 -0.67
C LEU A 210 0.10 17.70 -1.75
N GLY A 211 0.48 16.49 -1.34
CA GLY A 211 0.79 15.42 -2.27
C GLY A 211 -0.45 14.93 -3.01
N THR A 212 -0.24 14.30 -4.14
CA THR A 212 -1.29 13.62 -4.90
C THR A 212 -1.07 12.10 -4.85
N PRO A 213 -2.12 11.28 -5.04
CA PRO A 213 -1.96 9.83 -5.19
C PRO A 213 -0.91 9.44 -6.23
N LYS A 214 -0.77 10.23 -7.30
CA LYS A 214 0.23 10.02 -8.36
C LYS A 214 1.67 10.23 -7.88
N ASP A 215 1.91 11.16 -6.96
CA ASP A 215 3.25 11.34 -6.37
C ASP A 215 3.69 10.05 -5.66
N ILE A 216 2.77 9.39 -4.96
CA ILE A 216 3.04 8.11 -4.28
C ILE A 216 3.17 6.96 -5.28
N ALA A 217 2.28 6.88 -6.26
CA ALA A 217 2.28 5.82 -7.25
C ALA A 217 3.61 5.76 -8.02
N LYS A 218 4.19 6.90 -8.38
CA LYS A 218 5.52 6.98 -9.03
C LYS A 218 6.63 6.42 -8.15
N ALA A 219 6.65 6.73 -6.87
CA ALA A 219 7.64 6.19 -5.92
C ALA A 219 7.49 4.67 -5.75
N VAL A 220 6.24 4.18 -5.67
CA VAL A 220 5.94 2.75 -5.59
C VAL A 220 6.36 2.03 -6.89
N ALA A 221 6.06 2.61 -8.04
CA ALA A 221 6.46 2.05 -9.34
C ALA A 221 7.99 1.98 -9.50
N PHE A 222 8.73 2.98 -9.00
CA PHE A 222 10.19 2.94 -8.96
C PHE A 222 10.68 1.73 -8.15
N PHE A 223 10.17 1.49 -6.94
CA PHE A 223 10.51 0.29 -6.17
C PHE A 223 10.05 -1.02 -6.82
N GLY A 224 9.03 -1.00 -7.66
CA GLY A 224 8.58 -2.14 -8.45
C GLY A 224 9.38 -2.38 -9.72
N SER A 225 10.26 -1.46 -10.13
CA SER A 225 11.04 -1.53 -11.36
C SER A 225 12.39 -2.23 -11.17
N LYS A 226 13.06 -2.54 -12.28
CA LYS A 226 14.43 -3.07 -12.28
C LYS A 226 15.45 -2.02 -11.83
N ASP A 227 15.15 -0.73 -11.95
CA ASP A 227 16.05 0.35 -11.56
C ASP A 227 16.29 0.37 -10.03
N SER A 228 15.45 -0.34 -9.27
CA SER A 228 15.55 -0.50 -7.83
C SER A 228 16.09 -1.86 -7.37
N ASP A 229 16.67 -2.68 -8.24
CA ASP A 229 17.10 -4.05 -7.90
C ASP A 229 18.16 -4.10 -6.80
N TYR A 230 18.96 -3.05 -6.62
CA TYR A 230 19.94 -2.95 -5.53
C TYR A 230 19.39 -2.25 -4.27
N LEU A 231 18.09 -1.98 -4.22
CA LEU A 231 17.44 -1.30 -3.09
C LEU A 231 16.55 -2.31 -2.33
N THR A 232 16.94 -2.59 -1.08
CA THR A 232 16.09 -3.36 -0.15
C THR A 232 16.21 -2.79 1.26
N GLY A 233 15.15 -2.86 2.06
CA GLY A 233 15.07 -2.30 3.40
C GLY A 233 14.96 -0.78 3.47
N ASN A 234 14.75 -0.10 2.34
CA ASN A 234 14.65 1.35 2.29
C ASN A 234 13.30 1.86 2.78
N ILE A 235 13.35 2.99 3.45
CA ILE A 235 12.19 3.75 3.93
C ILE A 235 12.20 5.08 3.21
N LEU A 236 11.37 5.22 2.17
CA LEU A 236 11.34 6.41 1.32
C LEU A 236 10.23 7.37 1.78
N ASN A 237 10.63 8.52 2.28
CA ASN A 237 9.70 9.60 2.61
C ASN A 237 9.24 10.32 1.33
N VAL A 238 7.92 10.28 1.06
CA VAL A 238 7.27 10.99 -0.06
C VAL A 238 6.24 11.95 0.53
N ASN A 239 6.73 13.01 1.16
CA ASN A 239 5.94 13.88 2.04
C ASN A 239 6.15 15.38 1.79
N GLY A 240 6.82 15.76 0.71
CA GLY A 240 7.08 17.16 0.37
C GLY A 240 8.01 17.87 1.34
N GLY A 241 8.82 17.13 2.12
CA GLY A 241 9.70 17.67 3.15
C GLY A 241 9.02 17.91 4.52
N PHE A 242 7.77 17.44 4.70
CA PHE A 242 7.04 17.62 5.96
C PHE A 242 7.76 16.96 7.14
N VAL A 243 8.38 15.82 6.88
CA VAL A 243 9.26 15.10 7.80
C VAL A 243 10.56 14.79 7.09
N ILE A 244 11.67 15.18 7.69
CA ILE A 244 13.04 14.95 7.19
C ILE A 244 13.80 14.09 8.20
#